data_db7f174cf00815207c46b63bf3edf710
#
_entry.id   db7f174cf00815207c46b63bf3edf710
#
_cell.length_a   1.000
_cell.length_b   1.000
_cell.length_c   1.000
_cell.angle_alpha   90.00
_cell.angle_beta   90.00
_cell.angle_gamma   90.00
#
_symmetry.space_group_name_H-M   'P 1'
#
loop_
_entity.id
_entity.type
_entity.pdbx_description
1 polymer ?
#
loop_
_entity_poly.entity_id
_entity_poly.type
_entity_poly.pdbx_seq_one_letter_code
_entity_poly.pdbx_strand_id
1 'polypeptide(L)'
;MTRLNIKPTRMELNNLKERLKTATRGHKLLKDKRDELMRRFIEAVRENNRLRQKVEEALVGHMQDFVLAKALESDLMVEEIFAVPMRESNLHIEQENIMSVRVPKMHAHIANPYGDDEGDVVYSYVASNSQMDETIEDMSNLLPDLLRLAEIEKSCQLMADEIEKTRRRVNGLEYATIPDLIETIHYIEMKLEEAERASLVRVMKVK
;
A
#
# COMPACT_ATOMS: atom_id res chain seq x y z
N MET A 1 -15.20 -21.47 21.68
CA MET A 1 -14.13 -22.29 21.08
C MET A 1 -14.78 -23.52 20.49
N THR A 2 -14.64 -23.71 19.19
CA THR A 2 -15.32 -24.79 18.47
C THR A 2 -14.32 -25.92 18.21
N ARG A 3 -14.60 -27.10 18.74
CA ARG A 3 -13.78 -28.26 18.43
C ARG A 3 -13.93 -28.66 16.97
N LEU A 4 -12.82 -29.00 16.34
CA LEU A 4 -12.84 -29.58 15.02
C LEU A 4 -13.45 -31.01 15.09
N ASN A 5 -14.41 -31.31 14.22
CA ASN A 5 -15.06 -32.61 14.19
C ASN A 5 -14.15 -33.64 13.49
N ILE A 6 -13.16 -34.18 14.23
CA ILE A 6 -12.15 -35.11 13.71
C ILE A 6 -12.20 -36.40 14.53
N LYS A 7 -12.01 -37.55 13.86
CA LYS A 7 -11.95 -38.86 14.54
C LYS A 7 -10.71 -38.96 15.45
N PRO A 8 -10.84 -39.39 16.71
CA PRO A 8 -9.72 -39.50 17.64
C PRO A 8 -8.83 -40.71 17.30
N THR A 9 -7.82 -40.46 16.44
CA THR A 9 -6.82 -41.46 16.06
C THR A 9 -5.41 -40.93 16.31
N ARG A 10 -4.41 -41.79 16.54
CA ARG A 10 -3.00 -41.42 16.71
C ARG A 10 -2.46 -40.69 15.47
N MET A 11 -2.90 -41.08 14.29
CA MET A 11 -2.49 -40.45 13.03
C MET A 11 -2.99 -39.02 12.97
N GLU A 12 -4.27 -38.77 13.27
CA GLU A 12 -4.83 -37.42 13.31
C GLU A 12 -4.21 -36.52 14.39
N LEU A 13 -3.86 -37.11 15.53
CA LEU A 13 -3.13 -36.39 16.58
C LEU A 13 -1.79 -35.85 16.06
N ASN A 14 -1.02 -36.66 15.36
CA ASN A 14 0.26 -36.23 14.80
C ASN A 14 0.06 -35.14 13.71
N ASN A 15 -0.91 -35.33 12.83
CA ASN A 15 -1.26 -34.35 11.81
C ASN A 15 -1.64 -32.99 12.43
N LEU A 16 -2.44 -33.00 13.49
CA LEU A 16 -2.84 -31.78 14.20
C LEU A 16 -1.67 -31.11 14.92
N LYS A 17 -0.76 -31.87 15.50
CA LYS A 17 0.48 -31.35 16.11
C LYS A 17 1.37 -30.67 15.06
N GLU A 18 1.51 -31.24 13.87
CA GLU A 18 2.24 -30.62 12.76
C GLU A 18 1.55 -29.36 12.25
N ARG A 19 0.22 -29.40 12.12
CA ARG A 19 -0.58 -28.22 11.75
C ARG A 19 -0.44 -27.11 12.78
N LEU A 20 -0.49 -27.42 14.07
CA LEU A 20 -0.27 -26.44 15.15
C LEU A 20 1.13 -25.80 15.05
N LYS A 21 2.16 -26.62 14.85
CA LYS A 21 3.53 -26.15 14.68
C LYS A 21 3.67 -25.22 13.47
N THR A 22 3.03 -25.55 12.36
CA THR A 22 3.01 -24.74 11.14
C THR A 22 2.22 -23.43 11.35
N ALA A 23 1.05 -23.51 12.00
CA ALA A 23 0.23 -22.34 12.32
C ALA A 23 0.97 -21.36 13.24
N THR A 24 1.64 -21.85 14.27
CA THR A 24 2.43 -21.02 15.21
C THR A 24 3.60 -20.34 14.52
N ARG A 25 4.33 -21.07 13.64
CA ARG A 25 5.40 -20.47 12.83
C ARG A 25 4.85 -19.43 11.86
N GLY A 26 3.76 -19.75 11.16
CA GLY A 26 3.10 -18.84 10.23
C GLY A 26 2.58 -17.58 10.93
N HIS A 27 2.00 -17.71 12.12
CA HIS A 27 1.57 -16.57 12.94
C HIS A 27 2.75 -15.63 13.25
N LYS A 28 3.89 -16.19 13.72
CA LYS A 28 5.09 -15.39 14.02
C LYS A 28 5.59 -14.65 12.78
N LEU A 29 5.75 -15.34 11.65
CA LEU A 29 6.23 -14.73 10.40
C LEU A 29 5.29 -13.64 9.87
N LEU A 30 3.97 -13.85 9.96
CA LEU A 30 2.99 -12.85 9.54
C LEU A 30 2.97 -11.64 10.49
N LYS A 31 3.20 -11.86 11.78
CA LYS A 31 3.34 -10.78 12.76
C LYS A 31 4.58 -9.93 12.47
N ASP A 32 5.72 -10.57 12.25
CA ASP A 32 6.97 -9.89 11.90
C ASP A 32 6.82 -9.11 10.57
N LYS A 33 6.17 -9.72 9.56
CA LYS A 33 5.85 -9.04 8.29
C LYS A 33 4.97 -7.82 8.50
N ARG A 34 3.91 -7.93 9.31
CA ARG A 34 3.00 -6.81 9.61
C ARG A 34 3.73 -5.66 10.28
N ASP A 35 4.59 -5.97 11.26
CA ASP A 35 5.29 -4.97 12.05
C ASP A 35 6.32 -4.21 11.19
N GLU A 36 7.01 -4.90 10.28
CA GLU A 36 7.92 -4.26 9.31
C GLU A 36 7.18 -3.43 8.27
N LEU A 37 6.04 -3.93 7.74
CA LEU A 37 5.19 -3.13 6.84
C LEU A 37 4.65 -1.88 7.53
N MET A 38 4.26 -1.99 8.80
CA MET A 38 3.79 -0.84 9.59
C MET A 38 4.88 0.22 9.76
N ARG A 39 6.13 -0.20 9.99
CA ARG A 39 7.26 0.73 10.10
C ARG A 39 7.46 1.51 8.80
N ARG A 40 7.52 0.84 7.67
CA ARG A 40 7.66 1.47 6.34
C ARG A 40 6.47 2.35 5.98
N PHE A 41 5.28 1.92 6.34
CA PHE A 41 4.06 2.71 6.15
C PHE A 41 4.11 4.04 6.91
N ILE A 42 4.54 4.03 8.17
CA ILE A 42 4.67 5.25 8.98
C ILE A 42 5.71 6.22 8.37
N GLU A 43 6.84 5.70 7.88
CA GLU A 43 7.84 6.48 7.18
C GLU A 43 7.27 7.12 5.90
N ALA A 44 6.57 6.32 5.08
CA ALA A 44 5.92 6.81 3.85
C ALA A 44 4.82 7.84 4.13
N VAL A 45 4.00 7.67 5.17
CA VAL A 45 2.97 8.65 5.58
C VAL A 45 3.59 9.97 6.02
N ARG A 46 4.72 9.94 6.73
CA ARG A 46 5.42 11.17 7.12
C ARG A 46 5.96 11.92 5.91
N GLU A 47 6.55 11.20 4.96
CA GLU A 47 7.03 11.79 3.71
C GLU A 47 5.86 12.34 2.87
N ASN A 48 4.76 11.59 2.78
CA ASN A 48 3.54 12.02 2.11
C ASN A 48 3.01 13.35 2.69
N ASN A 49 2.86 13.42 4.00
CA ASN A 49 2.36 14.64 4.66
C ASN A 49 3.27 15.84 4.40
N ARG A 50 4.59 15.63 4.44
CA ARG A 50 5.57 16.70 4.14
C ARG A 50 5.47 17.18 2.70
N LEU A 51 5.41 16.26 1.74
CA LEU A 51 5.30 16.60 0.32
C LEU A 51 3.96 17.26 0.01
N ARG A 52 2.88 16.72 0.58
CA ARG A 52 1.54 17.26 0.42
C ARG A 52 1.46 18.71 0.90
N GLN A 53 1.99 18.98 2.08
CA GLN A 53 2.01 20.37 2.61
C GLN A 53 2.81 21.29 1.70
N LYS A 54 4.00 20.87 1.22
CA LYS A 54 4.81 21.64 0.27
C LYS A 54 4.06 21.93 -1.03
N VAL A 55 3.40 20.92 -1.59
CA VAL A 55 2.65 21.04 -2.84
C VAL A 55 1.40 21.90 -2.66
N GLU A 56 0.66 21.76 -1.57
CA GLU A 56 -0.52 22.57 -1.27
C GLU A 56 -0.15 24.04 -1.08
N GLU A 57 0.92 24.35 -0.34
CA GLU A 57 1.42 25.72 -0.15
C GLU A 57 1.84 26.36 -1.50
N ALA A 58 2.60 25.63 -2.31
CA ALA A 58 3.02 26.10 -3.64
C ALA A 58 1.82 26.30 -4.56
N LEU A 59 0.90 25.34 -4.62
CA LEU A 59 -0.30 25.42 -5.46
C LEU A 59 -1.18 26.62 -5.10
N VAL A 60 -1.37 26.88 -3.80
CA VAL A 60 -2.15 28.07 -3.35
C VAL A 60 -1.46 29.36 -3.79
N GLY A 61 -0.13 29.44 -3.67
CA GLY A 61 0.65 30.60 -4.15
C GLY A 61 0.46 30.82 -5.64
N HIS A 62 0.77 29.81 -6.46
CA HIS A 62 0.67 29.89 -7.92
C HIS A 62 -0.75 30.19 -8.41
N MET A 63 -1.79 29.67 -7.72
CA MET A 63 -3.18 29.99 -8.06
C MET A 63 -3.54 31.45 -7.74
N GLN A 64 -2.98 32.04 -6.69
CA GLN A 64 -3.16 33.46 -6.38
C GLN A 64 -2.47 34.33 -7.44
N ASP A 65 -1.24 33.97 -7.82
CA ASP A 65 -0.48 34.67 -8.85
C ASP A 65 -1.18 34.58 -10.22
N PHE A 66 -1.75 33.39 -10.54
CA PHE A 66 -2.58 33.22 -11.73
C PHE A 66 -3.82 34.12 -11.74
N VAL A 67 -4.52 34.26 -10.63
CA VAL A 67 -5.71 35.14 -10.53
C VAL A 67 -5.31 36.58 -10.72
N LEU A 68 -4.15 37.00 -10.19
CA LEU A 68 -3.63 38.36 -10.40
C LEU A 68 -3.21 38.59 -11.86
N ALA A 69 -2.48 37.66 -12.46
CA ALA A 69 -2.07 37.71 -13.85
C ALA A 69 -3.28 37.75 -14.80
N LYS A 70 -4.29 36.93 -14.56
CA LYS A 70 -5.54 36.90 -15.33
C LYS A 70 -6.31 38.22 -15.23
N ALA A 71 -6.26 38.93 -14.11
CA ALA A 71 -6.96 40.21 -13.95
C ALA A 71 -6.37 41.35 -14.81
N LEU A 72 -5.13 41.18 -15.28
CA LEU A 72 -4.43 42.13 -16.15
C LEU A 72 -4.59 41.80 -17.63
N GLU A 73 -5.04 40.60 -17.96
CA GLU A 73 -5.20 40.11 -19.34
C GLU A 73 -6.66 40.05 -19.78
N SER A 74 -6.88 40.00 -21.09
CA SER A 74 -8.21 39.72 -21.65
C SER A 74 -8.54 38.25 -21.62
N ASP A 75 -9.81 37.90 -21.41
CA ASP A 75 -10.26 36.49 -21.40
C ASP A 75 -9.90 35.74 -22.69
N LEU A 76 -9.93 36.42 -23.84
CA LEU A 76 -9.53 35.84 -25.12
C LEU A 76 -8.04 35.49 -25.17
N MET A 77 -7.19 36.34 -24.60
CA MET A 77 -5.75 36.10 -24.54
C MET A 77 -5.42 34.90 -23.65
N VAL A 78 -6.09 34.79 -22.51
CA VAL A 78 -5.93 33.63 -21.61
C VAL A 78 -6.36 32.33 -22.30
N GLU A 79 -7.50 32.34 -23.03
CA GLU A 79 -7.94 31.18 -23.80
C GLU A 79 -6.92 30.79 -24.90
N GLU A 80 -6.32 31.77 -25.58
CA GLU A 80 -5.30 31.52 -26.60
C GLU A 80 -4.01 30.90 -26.04
N ILE A 81 -3.54 31.39 -24.89
CA ILE A 81 -2.35 30.85 -24.20
C ILE A 81 -2.56 29.39 -23.81
N PHE A 82 -3.75 29.03 -23.29
CA PHE A 82 -4.05 27.64 -22.85
C PHE A 82 -4.61 26.76 -23.96
N ALA A 83 -4.86 27.24 -25.17
CA ALA A 83 -5.39 26.45 -26.28
C ALA A 83 -4.39 25.39 -26.78
N VAL A 84 -3.09 25.64 -26.65
CA VAL A 84 -2.03 24.76 -27.13
C VAL A 84 -1.19 24.29 -25.93
N PRO A 85 -1.03 22.95 -25.71
CA PRO A 85 -0.23 22.45 -24.63
C PRO A 85 1.26 22.76 -24.85
N MET A 86 1.90 23.33 -23.83
CA MET A 86 3.33 23.66 -23.89
C MET A 86 4.23 22.45 -23.73
N ARG A 87 3.78 21.47 -22.93
CA ARG A 87 4.58 20.28 -22.60
C ARG A 87 3.73 19.03 -22.66
N GLU A 88 4.31 17.98 -23.21
CA GLU A 88 3.73 16.65 -23.19
C GLU A 88 4.41 15.82 -22.11
N SER A 89 3.60 15.19 -21.26
CA SER A 89 4.09 14.36 -20.19
C SER A 89 3.78 12.90 -20.49
N ASN A 90 4.80 12.11 -20.80
CA ASN A 90 4.70 10.67 -20.97
C ASN A 90 5.05 9.97 -19.66
N LEU A 91 4.05 9.31 -19.06
CA LEU A 91 4.21 8.62 -17.78
C LEU A 91 4.49 7.14 -17.99
N HIS A 92 5.66 6.68 -17.57
CA HIS A 92 6.00 5.26 -17.50
C HIS A 92 5.87 4.76 -16.05
N ILE A 93 5.04 3.73 -15.86
CA ILE A 93 4.76 3.18 -14.52
C ILE A 93 5.42 1.81 -14.40
N GLU A 94 6.41 1.70 -13.55
CA GLU A 94 7.03 0.44 -13.14
C GLU A 94 6.42 -0.06 -11.84
N GLN A 95 6.51 -1.37 -11.58
CA GLN A 95 6.07 -1.96 -10.33
C GLN A 95 7.27 -2.41 -9.50
N GLU A 96 7.45 -1.80 -8.35
CA GLU A 96 8.41 -2.23 -7.34
C GLU A 96 7.72 -3.13 -6.31
N ASN A 97 8.43 -4.18 -5.85
CA ASN A 97 7.88 -5.09 -4.86
C ASN A 97 8.46 -4.80 -3.47
N ILE A 98 7.65 -4.22 -2.60
CA ILE A 98 8.02 -3.96 -1.20
C ILE A 98 7.30 -5.00 -0.31
N MET A 99 8.01 -6.02 0.15
CA MET A 99 7.48 -7.07 1.05
C MET A 99 6.18 -7.74 0.55
N SER A 100 6.12 -8.06 -0.74
CA SER A 100 4.97 -8.61 -1.44
C SER A 100 3.83 -7.61 -1.73
N VAL A 101 4.03 -6.33 -1.49
CA VAL A 101 3.17 -5.25 -1.97
C VAL A 101 3.76 -4.69 -3.26
N ARG A 102 2.99 -4.69 -4.34
CA ARG A 102 3.39 -4.11 -5.62
C ARG A 102 3.04 -2.63 -5.59
N VAL A 103 4.05 -1.78 -5.39
CA VAL A 103 3.90 -0.33 -5.40
C VAL A 103 4.27 0.21 -6.78
N PRO A 104 3.54 1.19 -7.32
CA PRO A 104 3.91 1.85 -8.55
C PRO A 104 5.11 2.77 -8.32
N LYS A 105 6.03 2.79 -9.28
CA LYS A 105 7.09 3.78 -9.39
C LYS A 105 6.88 4.55 -10.68
N MET A 106 6.72 5.86 -10.58
CA MET A 106 6.32 6.70 -11.68
C MET A 106 7.54 7.46 -12.23
N HIS A 107 7.84 7.24 -13.52
CA HIS A 107 8.86 7.97 -14.25
C HIS A 107 8.17 8.85 -15.30
N ALA A 108 8.19 10.16 -15.07
CA ALA A 108 7.66 11.11 -16.04
C ALA A 108 8.77 11.57 -16.98
N HIS A 109 8.53 11.45 -18.27
CA HIS A 109 9.33 12.09 -19.30
C HIS A 109 8.54 13.28 -19.82
N ILE A 110 9.02 14.47 -19.50
CA ILE A 110 8.40 15.71 -19.92
C ILE A 110 9.18 16.21 -21.15
N ALA A 111 8.50 16.31 -22.28
CA ALA A 111 9.08 16.75 -23.54
C ALA A 111 8.29 17.94 -24.10
N ASN A 112 8.97 18.79 -24.83
CA ASN A 112 8.32 19.83 -25.63
C ASN A 112 7.86 19.20 -26.95
N PRO A 113 6.57 19.19 -27.29
CA PRO A 113 6.07 18.59 -28.52
C PRO A 113 6.47 19.39 -29.79
N TYR A 114 6.94 20.63 -29.63
CA TYR A 114 7.16 21.56 -30.74
C TYR A 114 8.61 21.96 -30.97
N GLY A 115 9.57 21.52 -30.19
CA GLY A 115 10.98 21.84 -30.37
C GLY A 115 11.93 21.08 -29.46
N ASP A 116 13.21 21.02 -29.88
CA ASP A 116 14.27 20.36 -29.09
C ASP A 116 14.88 21.28 -28.03
N ASP A 117 14.59 22.61 -28.08
CA ASP A 117 15.13 23.58 -27.14
C ASP A 117 14.20 23.83 -25.97
N GLU A 118 14.76 23.81 -24.75
CA GLU A 118 14.04 24.03 -23.48
C GLU A 118 13.38 25.40 -23.35
N GLY A 119 13.58 26.30 -24.35
CA GLY A 119 13.10 27.68 -24.37
C GLY A 119 11.97 27.98 -25.36
N ASP A 120 11.54 27.00 -26.18
CA ASP A 120 10.50 27.26 -27.17
C ASP A 120 9.11 27.33 -26.54
N VAL A 121 8.57 28.53 -26.50
CA VAL A 121 7.24 28.83 -25.99
C VAL A 121 6.27 28.91 -27.16
N VAL A 122 5.15 28.24 -27.06
CA VAL A 122 4.15 28.09 -28.12
C VAL A 122 3.28 29.33 -28.31
N TYR A 123 3.33 30.28 -27.39
CA TYR A 123 2.60 31.54 -27.46
C TYR A 123 3.55 32.75 -27.58
N SER A 124 3.01 33.88 -28.00
CA SER A 124 3.80 35.11 -28.22
C SER A 124 4.11 35.84 -26.91
N TYR A 125 5.36 35.86 -26.49
CA TYR A 125 5.83 36.66 -25.34
C TYR A 125 5.55 38.16 -25.45
N VAL A 126 5.37 38.67 -26.66
CA VAL A 126 5.08 40.12 -26.87
C VAL A 126 3.65 40.46 -26.48
N ALA A 127 2.78 39.47 -26.48
CA ALA A 127 1.36 39.62 -26.18
C ALA A 127 0.99 39.17 -24.77
N SER A 128 1.86 38.41 -24.08
CA SER A 128 1.65 37.93 -22.71
C SER A 128 2.24 38.89 -21.66
N ASN A 129 1.71 38.80 -20.43
CA ASN A 129 2.25 39.52 -19.29
C ASN A 129 3.33 38.66 -18.60
N SER A 130 4.42 39.27 -18.16
CA SER A 130 5.51 38.63 -17.42
C SER A 130 5.03 37.83 -16.21
N GLN A 131 3.97 38.25 -15.51
CA GLN A 131 3.38 37.52 -14.41
C GLN A 131 2.69 36.22 -14.86
N MET A 132 2.07 36.20 -16.03
CA MET A 132 1.45 35.01 -16.60
C MET A 132 2.53 33.97 -16.99
N ASP A 133 3.61 34.45 -17.62
CA ASP A 133 4.73 33.58 -18.01
C ASP A 133 5.39 32.91 -16.79
N GLU A 134 5.66 33.67 -15.73
CA GLU A 134 6.21 33.18 -14.46
C GLU A 134 5.28 32.15 -13.82
N THR A 135 3.98 32.44 -13.78
CA THR A 135 2.98 31.51 -13.23
C THR A 135 2.92 30.18 -13.99
N ILE A 136 3.00 30.21 -15.32
CA ILE A 136 2.98 29.02 -16.17
C ILE A 136 4.24 28.17 -15.94
N GLU A 137 5.41 28.84 -15.85
CA GLU A 137 6.66 28.14 -15.55
C GLU A 137 6.64 27.51 -14.17
N ASP A 138 6.18 28.22 -13.16
CA ASP A 138 6.06 27.70 -11.78
C ASP A 138 5.10 26.53 -11.68
N MET A 139 3.95 26.60 -12.35
CA MET A 139 3.00 25.46 -12.42
C MET A 139 3.62 24.26 -13.14
N SER A 140 4.39 24.48 -14.18
CA SER A 140 5.12 23.41 -14.87
C SER A 140 6.19 22.77 -13.97
N ASN A 141 6.88 23.58 -13.19
CA ASN A 141 7.89 23.09 -12.22
C ASN A 141 7.27 22.32 -11.04
N LEU A 142 5.99 22.54 -10.74
CA LEU A 142 5.25 21.80 -9.70
C LEU A 142 4.84 20.40 -10.15
N LEU A 143 4.74 20.13 -11.45
CA LEU A 143 4.26 18.85 -12.00
C LEU A 143 5.06 17.62 -11.50
N PRO A 144 6.39 17.63 -11.44
CA PRO A 144 7.17 16.51 -10.88
C PRO A 144 6.86 16.23 -9.42
N ASP A 145 6.67 17.26 -8.59
CA ASP A 145 6.31 17.12 -7.18
C ASP A 145 4.90 16.54 -7.01
N LEU A 146 3.94 16.90 -7.87
CA LEU A 146 2.60 16.32 -7.93
C LEU A 146 2.63 14.82 -8.28
N LEU A 147 3.42 14.44 -9.28
CA LEU A 147 3.57 13.04 -9.68
C LEU A 147 4.22 12.20 -8.57
N ARG A 148 5.23 12.75 -7.90
CA ARG A 148 5.86 12.10 -6.73
C ARG A 148 4.88 11.95 -5.57
N LEU A 149 4.04 12.95 -5.32
CA LEU A 149 2.99 12.89 -4.31
C LEU A 149 2.00 11.76 -4.64
N ALA A 150 1.53 11.68 -5.88
CA ALA A 150 0.62 10.63 -6.33
C ALA A 150 1.23 9.21 -6.18
N GLU A 151 2.53 9.04 -6.48
CA GLU A 151 3.27 7.79 -6.29
C GLU A 151 3.27 7.36 -4.82
N ILE A 152 3.63 8.29 -3.91
CA ILE A 152 3.71 8.00 -2.48
C ILE A 152 2.31 7.73 -1.90
N GLU A 153 1.30 8.51 -2.27
CA GLU A 153 -0.09 8.30 -1.84
C GLU A 153 -0.59 6.92 -2.25
N LYS A 154 -0.36 6.52 -3.50
CA LYS A 154 -0.75 5.20 -3.99
C LYS A 154 0.00 4.08 -3.27
N SER A 155 1.27 4.27 -3.00
CA SER A 155 2.09 3.32 -2.24
C SER A 155 1.60 3.17 -0.80
N CYS A 156 1.24 4.27 -0.14
CA CYS A 156 0.64 4.26 1.20
C CYS A 156 -0.69 3.51 1.20
N GLN A 157 -1.56 3.75 0.22
CA GLN A 157 -2.85 3.06 0.11
C GLN A 157 -2.68 1.54 -0.02
N LEU A 158 -1.79 1.09 -0.91
CA LEU A 158 -1.53 -0.33 -1.13
C LEU A 158 -0.90 -1.00 0.09
N MET A 159 0.02 -0.32 0.79
CA MET A 159 0.58 -0.81 2.05
C MET A 159 -0.47 -0.91 3.16
N ALA A 160 -1.37 0.07 3.29
CA ALA A 160 -2.46 0.04 4.26
C ALA A 160 -3.39 -1.16 4.05
N ASP A 161 -3.78 -1.42 2.79
CA ASP A 161 -4.62 -2.57 2.43
C ASP A 161 -3.97 -3.91 2.78
N GLU A 162 -2.65 -4.04 2.53
CA GLU A 162 -1.94 -5.29 2.86
C GLU A 162 -1.73 -5.45 4.37
N ILE A 163 -1.50 -4.35 5.11
CA ILE A 163 -1.43 -4.35 6.58
C ILE A 163 -2.76 -4.82 7.16
N GLU A 164 -3.89 -4.33 6.64
CA GLU A 164 -5.21 -4.75 7.10
C GLU A 164 -5.46 -6.25 6.83
N LYS A 165 -5.15 -6.72 5.61
CA LYS A 165 -5.26 -8.15 5.25
C LYS A 165 -4.39 -9.03 6.14
N THR A 166 -3.15 -8.61 6.38
CA THR A 166 -2.20 -9.34 7.24
C THR A 166 -2.67 -9.34 8.68
N ARG A 167 -3.18 -8.21 9.20
CA ARG A 167 -3.77 -8.11 10.54
C ARG A 167 -4.94 -9.08 10.72
N ARG A 168 -5.86 -9.14 9.75
CA ARG A 168 -6.99 -10.09 9.78
C ARG A 168 -6.51 -11.53 9.82
N ARG A 169 -5.47 -11.90 9.04
CA ARG A 169 -4.89 -13.25 9.03
C ARG A 169 -4.20 -13.58 10.35
N VAL A 170 -3.42 -12.66 10.92
CA VAL A 170 -2.77 -12.84 12.23
C VAL A 170 -3.82 -13.06 13.32
N ASN A 171 -4.86 -12.21 13.37
CA ASN A 171 -5.94 -12.35 14.34
C ASN A 171 -6.70 -13.68 14.18
N GLY A 172 -6.98 -14.11 12.95
CA GLY A 172 -7.63 -15.39 12.68
C GLY A 172 -6.80 -16.60 13.14
N LEU A 173 -5.48 -16.52 12.99
CA LEU A 173 -4.58 -17.57 13.53
C LEU A 173 -4.53 -17.54 15.05
N GLU A 174 -4.40 -16.37 15.66
CA GLU A 174 -4.20 -16.19 17.10
C GLU A 174 -5.45 -16.53 17.92
N TYR A 175 -6.62 -16.05 17.47
CA TYR A 175 -7.85 -16.16 18.27
C TYR A 175 -8.79 -17.29 17.86
N ALA A 176 -8.64 -17.86 16.66
CA ALA A 176 -9.47 -18.96 16.21
C ALA A 176 -8.64 -20.23 15.97
N THR A 177 -7.72 -20.21 14.98
CA THR A 177 -7.09 -21.45 14.49
C THR A 177 -6.21 -22.12 15.54
N ILE A 178 -5.34 -21.38 16.20
CA ILE A 178 -4.41 -21.95 17.20
C ILE A 178 -5.15 -22.49 18.44
N PRO A 179 -6.10 -21.75 19.06
CA PRO A 179 -6.86 -22.26 20.19
C PRO A 179 -7.71 -23.48 19.85
N ASP A 180 -8.39 -23.50 18.69
CA ASP A 180 -9.21 -24.63 18.26
C ASP A 180 -8.36 -25.90 18.01
N LEU A 181 -7.15 -25.74 17.47
CA LEU A 181 -6.20 -26.85 17.32
C LEU A 181 -5.74 -27.38 18.66
N ILE A 182 -5.39 -26.53 19.63
CA ILE A 182 -4.94 -26.91 20.96
C ILE A 182 -6.06 -27.69 21.70
N GLU A 183 -7.29 -27.15 21.68
CA GLU A 183 -8.43 -27.81 22.32
C GLU A 183 -8.74 -29.19 21.69
N THR A 184 -8.67 -29.26 20.36
CA THR A 184 -8.90 -30.52 19.64
C THR A 184 -7.82 -31.54 19.92
N ILE A 185 -6.54 -31.16 19.98
CA ILE A 185 -5.42 -32.02 20.34
C ILE A 185 -5.62 -32.57 21.75
N HIS A 186 -5.93 -31.70 22.70
CA HIS A 186 -6.17 -32.11 24.09
C HIS A 186 -7.34 -33.10 24.20
N TYR A 187 -8.44 -32.86 23.49
CA TYR A 187 -9.57 -33.79 23.45
C TYR A 187 -9.19 -35.17 22.89
N ILE A 188 -8.42 -35.20 21.79
CA ILE A 188 -7.99 -36.47 21.17
C ILE A 188 -7.02 -37.20 22.09
N GLU A 189 -6.10 -36.51 22.76
CA GLU A 189 -5.19 -37.12 23.75
C GLU A 189 -5.97 -37.79 24.88
N MET A 190 -6.94 -37.10 25.49
CA MET A 190 -7.80 -37.69 26.52
C MET A 190 -8.55 -38.93 26.03
N LYS A 191 -9.08 -38.89 24.79
CA LYS A 191 -9.81 -40.03 24.23
C LYS A 191 -8.91 -41.25 23.94
N LEU A 192 -7.69 -41.00 23.49
CA LEU A 192 -6.70 -42.07 23.29
C LEU A 192 -6.25 -42.68 24.62
N GLU A 193 -6.01 -41.88 25.66
CA GLU A 193 -5.69 -42.40 27.01
C GLU A 193 -6.85 -43.21 27.61
N GLU A 194 -8.10 -42.77 27.43
CA GLU A 194 -9.28 -43.53 27.88
C GLU A 194 -9.36 -44.87 27.15
N ALA A 195 -9.13 -44.91 25.85
CA ALA A 195 -9.11 -46.14 25.06
C ALA A 195 -7.97 -47.09 25.48
N GLU A 196 -6.78 -46.53 25.77
CA GLU A 196 -5.64 -47.31 26.28
C GLU A 196 -5.93 -47.91 27.66
N ARG A 197 -6.48 -47.13 28.60
CA ARG A 197 -6.92 -47.62 29.92
C ARG A 197 -7.97 -48.74 29.81
N ALA A 198 -8.97 -48.52 28.93
CA ALA A 198 -9.99 -49.57 28.70
C ALA A 198 -9.41 -50.85 28.10
N SER A 199 -8.41 -50.75 27.24
CA SER A 199 -7.69 -51.87 26.66
C SER A 199 -6.91 -52.66 27.76
N LEU A 200 -6.17 -51.93 28.61
CA LEU A 200 -5.43 -52.55 29.74
C LEU A 200 -6.36 -53.29 30.70
N VAL A 201 -7.51 -52.70 31.05
CA VAL A 201 -8.51 -53.34 31.90
C VAL A 201 -9.07 -54.61 31.26
N ARG A 202 -9.31 -54.60 29.92
CA ARG A 202 -9.74 -55.82 29.19
C ARG A 202 -8.68 -56.92 29.26
N VAL A 203 -7.41 -56.60 29.06
CA VAL A 203 -6.30 -57.56 29.14
C VAL A 203 -6.17 -58.13 30.55
N MET A 204 -6.32 -57.31 31.60
CA MET A 204 -6.29 -57.75 32.99
C MET A 204 -7.45 -58.70 33.36
N LYS A 205 -8.63 -58.55 32.75
CA LYS A 205 -9.80 -59.41 32.99
C LYS A 205 -9.73 -60.76 32.27
N VAL A 206 -8.88 -60.89 31.26
CA VAL A 206 -8.70 -62.13 30.48
C VAL A 206 -7.61 -63.02 31.07
N LYS A 207 -6.77 -62.47 31.97
CA LYS A 207 -5.86 -63.21 32.79
C LYS A 207 -6.56 -63.74 34.08
#